data_bcfa4ce2e1bcdb2290884ed72e4661fb
#
_entry.id   bcfa4ce2e1bcdb2290884ed72e4661fb
#
_cell.length_a   1.000
_cell.length_b   1.000
_cell.length_c   1.000
_cell.angle_alpha   90.00
_cell.angle_beta   90.00
_cell.angle_gamma   90.00
#
_symmetry.space_group_name_H-M   'P 1'
#
loop_
_entity.id
_entity.type
_entity.pdbx_description
1 polymer ?
#
loop_
_entity_poly.entity_id
_entity_poly.type
_entity_poly.pdbx_seq_one_letter_code
_entity_poly.pdbx_strand_id
1 'polypeptide(L)'
;MKIMIFSDLHGDSDREIERAFETNDYVVFLGDGLMKIRYFEYAYHEKFLFVRGNCDGYDETPLRRILDFDGIRVMLTHGHEERVKYGLMTLFGVAKKENINVALFGHTHRAEVTEIDGILFVNPGSASSSYGGKATAARLTIEKGKYFAEIIKFD
;
A
#
# COMPACT_ATOMS: atom_id res chain seq x y z
N MET A 1 7.51 12.04 8.89
CA MET A 1 7.19 11.58 7.52
C MET A 1 5.84 10.89 7.55
N LYS A 2 4.95 11.28 6.63
CA LYS A 2 3.60 10.70 6.48
C LYS A 2 3.48 10.07 5.09
N ILE A 3 3.05 8.83 5.04
CA ILE A 3 2.87 8.05 3.81
C ILE A 3 1.43 7.59 3.74
N MET A 4 0.68 8.04 2.74
CA MET A 4 -0.69 7.56 2.50
C MET A 4 -0.66 6.37 1.56
N ILE A 5 -1.41 5.32 1.90
CA ILE A 5 -1.36 4.03 1.23
C ILE A 5 -2.75 3.67 0.71
N PHE A 6 -2.84 3.37 -0.59
CA PHE A 6 -4.05 2.91 -1.26
C PHE A 6 -3.80 1.59 -1.99
N SER A 7 -4.85 0.85 -2.23
CA SER A 7 -4.86 -0.38 -3.02
C SER A 7 -6.25 -0.66 -3.60
N ASP A 8 -6.32 -1.49 -4.62
CA ASP A 8 -7.58 -2.08 -5.08
C ASP A 8 -8.63 -1.02 -5.48
N LEU A 9 -8.28 -0.18 -6.46
CA LEU A 9 -9.14 0.86 -7.01
C LEU A 9 -9.97 0.32 -8.17
N HIS A 10 -11.16 -0.18 -7.89
CA HIS A 10 -12.08 -0.74 -8.88
C HIS A 10 -13.15 0.26 -9.35
N GLY A 11 -13.31 1.40 -8.69
CA GLY A 11 -14.25 2.47 -9.00
C GLY A 11 -13.58 3.83 -9.23
N ASP A 12 -14.35 4.90 -9.13
CA ASP A 12 -13.89 6.28 -9.26
C ASP A 12 -13.62 6.85 -7.84
N SER A 13 -12.37 6.96 -7.46
CA SER A 13 -11.94 7.52 -6.17
C SER A 13 -10.59 8.24 -6.29
N ASP A 14 -10.30 8.80 -7.45
CA ASP A 14 -9.06 9.50 -7.73
C ASP A 14 -8.90 10.80 -6.93
N ARG A 15 -10.02 11.45 -6.58
CA ARG A 15 -10.02 12.70 -5.79
C ARG A 15 -9.34 12.54 -4.42
N GLU A 16 -9.61 11.43 -3.72
CA GLU A 16 -9.00 11.18 -2.41
C GLU A 16 -7.49 10.89 -2.55
N ILE A 17 -7.11 10.23 -3.64
CA ILE A 17 -5.71 9.98 -3.96
C ILE A 17 -5.00 11.29 -4.31
N GLU A 18 -5.62 12.16 -5.11
CA GLU A 18 -5.07 13.48 -5.46
C GLU A 18 -4.82 14.33 -4.21
N ARG A 19 -5.81 14.42 -3.32
CA ARG A 19 -5.67 15.13 -2.04
C ARG A 19 -4.53 14.57 -1.16
N ALA A 20 -4.28 13.28 -1.23
CA ALA A 20 -3.23 12.66 -0.46
C ALA A 20 -1.84 13.19 -0.84
N PHE A 21 -1.60 13.53 -2.11
CA PHE A 21 -0.34 14.13 -2.55
C PHE A 21 -0.07 15.52 -1.97
N GLU A 22 -1.13 16.26 -1.62
CA GLU A 22 -1.00 17.59 -1.02
C GLU A 22 -0.68 17.54 0.47
N THR A 23 -1.09 16.48 1.15
CA THR A 23 -1.09 16.39 2.61
C THR A 23 -0.11 15.38 3.20
N ASN A 24 0.55 14.59 2.34
CA ASN A 24 1.51 13.57 2.75
C ASN A 24 2.84 13.74 2.00
N ASP A 25 3.91 13.18 2.57
CA ASP A 25 5.24 13.19 1.96
C ASP A 25 5.31 12.23 0.78
N TYR A 26 4.62 11.08 0.90
CA TYR A 26 4.52 10.07 -0.15
C TYR A 26 3.10 9.53 -0.26
N VAL A 27 2.75 9.08 -1.46
CA VAL A 27 1.55 8.30 -1.74
C VAL A 27 1.98 6.96 -2.34
N VAL A 28 1.52 5.89 -1.73
CA VAL A 28 1.79 4.51 -2.15
C VAL A 28 0.52 3.91 -2.75
N PHE A 29 0.66 3.23 -3.89
CA PHE A 29 -0.41 2.44 -4.48
C PHE A 29 0.04 0.99 -4.66
N LEU A 30 -0.70 0.06 -4.09
CA LEU A 30 -0.32 -1.35 -4.00
C LEU A 30 -0.92 -2.23 -5.11
N GLY A 31 -1.43 -1.62 -6.17
CA GLY A 31 -1.92 -2.35 -7.35
C GLY A 31 -3.42 -2.55 -7.41
N ASP A 32 -3.86 -3.09 -8.53
CA ASP A 32 -5.25 -3.27 -8.99
C ASP A 32 -6.00 -1.93 -9.16
N GLY A 33 -5.89 -1.39 -10.37
CA GLY A 33 -6.43 -0.09 -10.77
C GLY A 33 -5.35 0.94 -11.11
N LEU A 34 -4.11 0.51 -11.28
CA LEU A 34 -2.97 1.39 -11.57
C LEU A 34 -3.20 2.25 -12.83
N MET A 35 -3.80 1.70 -13.87
CA MET A 35 -4.08 2.44 -15.12
C MET A 35 -4.94 3.68 -14.90
N LYS A 36 -5.82 3.67 -13.88
CA LYS A 36 -6.70 4.81 -13.59
C LYS A 36 -5.98 5.98 -12.95
N ILE A 37 -4.87 5.75 -12.27
CA ILE A 37 -4.14 6.75 -11.49
C ILE A 37 -2.70 6.97 -11.95
N ARG A 38 -2.25 6.23 -12.95
CA ARG A 38 -0.87 6.32 -13.44
C ARG A 38 -0.50 7.71 -13.95
N TYR A 39 -1.48 8.51 -14.38
CA TYR A 39 -1.25 9.90 -14.79
C TYR A 39 -0.67 10.77 -13.65
N PHE A 40 -0.88 10.41 -12.38
CA PHE A 40 -0.25 11.09 -11.26
C PHE A 40 1.27 10.93 -11.24
N GLU A 41 1.82 9.89 -11.87
CA GLU A 41 3.27 9.71 -11.98
C GLU A 41 3.93 10.91 -12.68
N TYR A 42 3.23 11.49 -13.67
CA TYR A 42 3.74 12.65 -14.38
C TYR A 42 3.84 13.91 -13.49
N ALA A 43 2.84 14.15 -12.65
CA ALA A 43 2.78 15.32 -11.77
C ALA A 43 3.56 15.14 -10.45
N TYR A 44 3.63 13.90 -9.94
CA TYR A 44 4.13 13.59 -8.61
C TYR A 44 5.17 12.47 -8.59
N HIS A 45 6.01 12.37 -9.61
CA HIS A 45 6.97 11.27 -9.81
C HIS A 45 7.91 11.03 -8.61
N GLU A 46 8.25 12.05 -7.83
CA GLU A 46 9.10 11.94 -6.64
C GLU A 46 8.33 11.45 -5.39
N LYS A 47 7.01 11.60 -5.39
CA LYS A 47 6.14 11.27 -4.25
C LYS A 47 5.29 10.03 -4.48
N PHE A 48 5.11 9.59 -5.73
CA PHE A 48 4.24 8.49 -6.08
C PHE A 48 5.02 7.19 -6.22
N LEU A 49 4.76 6.26 -5.32
CA LEU A 49 5.41 4.96 -5.24
C LEU A 49 4.37 3.87 -5.47
N PHE A 50 4.61 2.97 -6.40
CA PHE A 50 3.61 1.96 -6.72
C PHE A 50 4.21 0.62 -7.15
N VAL A 51 3.40 -0.41 -7.04
CA VAL A 51 3.59 -1.75 -7.58
C VAL A 51 2.34 -2.15 -8.36
N ARG A 52 2.45 -3.12 -9.26
CA ARG A 52 1.29 -3.61 -9.98
C ARG A 52 0.63 -4.79 -9.27
N GLY A 53 -0.70 -4.86 -9.39
CA GLY A 53 -1.50 -5.99 -8.94
C GLY A 53 -1.77 -7.01 -10.05
N ASN A 54 -2.52 -8.05 -9.72
CA ASN A 54 -2.86 -9.11 -10.66
C ASN A 54 -3.87 -8.66 -11.74
N CYS A 55 -4.62 -7.59 -11.51
CA CYS A 55 -5.57 -7.03 -12.48
C CYS A 55 -5.00 -5.87 -13.33
N ASP A 56 -3.75 -5.46 -13.13
CA ASP A 56 -3.14 -4.31 -13.81
C ASP A 56 -2.54 -4.64 -15.19
N GLY A 57 -2.68 -5.86 -15.65
CA GLY A 57 -2.05 -6.30 -16.89
C GLY A 57 -0.53 -6.47 -16.75
N TYR A 58 0.13 -6.68 -17.88
CA TYR A 58 1.57 -6.93 -17.92
C TYR A 58 2.31 -5.69 -18.44
N ASP A 59 3.17 -5.13 -17.60
CA ASP A 59 4.12 -4.09 -17.95
C ASP A 59 5.39 -4.21 -17.08
N GLU A 60 6.33 -3.26 -17.20
CA GLU A 60 7.58 -3.26 -16.46
C GLU A 60 7.45 -2.80 -14.99
N THR A 61 6.25 -2.40 -14.55
CA THR A 61 6.02 -2.02 -13.15
C THR A 61 6.31 -3.21 -12.24
N PRO A 62 7.15 -3.05 -11.22
CA PRO A 62 7.53 -4.17 -10.37
C PRO A 62 6.34 -4.70 -9.56
N LEU A 63 6.36 -6.01 -9.29
CA LEU A 63 5.40 -6.67 -8.39
C LEU A 63 5.71 -6.41 -6.92
N ARG A 64 6.96 -6.08 -6.62
CA ARG A 64 7.45 -5.81 -5.26
C ARG A 64 8.53 -4.73 -5.29
N ARG A 65 8.52 -3.87 -4.29
CA ARG A 65 9.58 -2.89 -4.04
C ARG A 65 9.96 -2.90 -2.57
N ILE A 66 11.23 -2.68 -2.29
CA ILE A 66 11.73 -2.46 -0.93
C ILE A 66 12.38 -1.09 -0.92
N LEU A 67 11.96 -0.26 0.02
CA LEU A 67 12.40 1.12 0.19
C LEU A 67 12.90 1.32 1.62
N ASP A 68 13.86 2.22 1.77
CA ASP A 68 14.34 2.64 3.09
C ASP A 68 13.87 4.07 3.36
N PHE A 69 13.17 4.27 4.46
CA PHE A 69 12.74 5.55 4.95
C PHE A 69 13.36 5.82 6.32
N ASP A 70 14.48 6.54 6.34
CA ASP A 70 15.21 6.89 7.56
C ASP A 70 15.59 5.64 8.41
N GLY A 71 16.05 4.58 7.75
CA GLY A 71 16.44 3.32 8.37
C GLY A 71 15.29 2.34 8.61
N ILE A 72 14.04 2.71 8.27
CA ILE A 72 12.88 1.82 8.31
C ILE A 72 12.70 1.19 6.94
N ARG A 73 12.91 -0.13 6.85
CA ARG A 73 12.74 -0.89 5.60
C ARG A 73 11.28 -1.23 5.39
N VAL A 74 10.72 -0.68 4.32
CA VAL A 74 9.31 -0.84 3.95
C VAL A 74 9.21 -1.63 2.65
N MET A 75 8.47 -2.72 2.67
CA MET A 75 8.16 -3.54 1.50
C MET A 75 6.76 -3.19 0.98
N LEU A 76 6.68 -2.96 -0.32
CA LEU A 76 5.44 -2.77 -1.07
C LEU A 76 5.19 -4.00 -1.92
N THR A 77 4.01 -4.59 -1.82
CA THR A 77 3.53 -5.67 -2.70
C THR A 77 2.01 -5.60 -2.83
N HIS A 78 1.46 -6.07 -3.95
CA HIS A 78 0.01 -6.28 -4.01
C HIS A 78 -0.43 -7.45 -3.12
N GLY A 79 0.39 -8.49 -3.04
CA GLY A 79 0.16 -9.64 -2.15
C GLY A 79 -0.37 -10.90 -2.84
N HIS A 80 -0.70 -10.85 -4.14
CA HIS A 80 -1.15 -12.05 -4.86
C HIS A 80 -0.03 -13.10 -5.00
N GLU A 81 1.21 -12.68 -5.23
CA GLU A 81 2.38 -13.58 -5.27
C GLU A 81 2.64 -14.23 -3.91
N GLU A 82 2.42 -13.50 -2.83
CA GLU A 82 2.57 -13.97 -1.46
C GLU A 82 1.32 -14.67 -0.92
N ARG A 83 0.30 -14.86 -1.76
CA ARG A 83 -0.93 -15.62 -1.45
C ARG A 83 -1.65 -15.13 -0.20
N VAL A 84 -1.71 -13.80 0.02
CA VAL A 84 -2.25 -13.19 1.25
C VAL A 84 -3.73 -13.49 1.51
N LYS A 85 -4.51 -13.93 0.51
CA LYS A 85 -5.89 -14.42 0.71
C LYS A 85 -5.97 -15.69 1.56
N TYR A 86 -4.86 -16.43 1.68
CA TYR A 86 -4.76 -17.67 2.48
C TYR A 86 -4.02 -17.45 3.81
N GLY A 87 -3.72 -16.21 4.16
CA GLY A 87 -3.02 -15.83 5.37
C GLY A 87 -1.68 -15.15 5.12
N LEU A 88 -1.02 -14.70 6.17
CA LEU A 88 0.19 -13.86 6.09
C LEU A 88 1.50 -14.64 6.18
N MET A 89 1.47 -15.96 6.31
CA MET A 89 2.70 -16.74 6.58
C MET A 89 3.74 -16.65 5.45
N THR A 90 3.29 -16.68 4.19
CA THR A 90 4.21 -16.54 3.04
C THR A 90 4.80 -15.13 3.00
N LEU A 91 3.98 -14.10 3.18
CA LEU A 91 4.43 -12.71 3.24
C LEU A 91 5.37 -12.47 4.43
N PHE A 92 5.07 -13.06 5.59
CA PHE A 92 5.93 -13.03 6.76
C PHE A 92 7.31 -13.64 6.48
N GLY A 93 7.37 -14.79 5.83
CA GLY A 93 8.63 -15.43 5.46
C GLY A 93 9.49 -14.56 4.56
N VAL A 94 8.88 -13.91 3.56
CA VAL A 94 9.57 -12.95 2.68
C VAL A 94 10.07 -11.75 3.49
N ALA A 95 9.22 -11.17 4.32
CA ALA A 95 9.56 -10.02 5.15
C ALA A 95 10.72 -10.29 6.12
N LYS A 96 10.74 -11.47 6.74
CA LYS A 96 11.85 -11.91 7.60
C LYS A 96 13.15 -12.02 6.83
N LYS A 97 13.14 -12.70 5.69
CA LYS A 97 14.32 -12.89 4.84
C LYS A 97 14.92 -11.57 4.39
N GLU A 98 14.09 -10.59 4.05
CA GLU A 98 14.49 -9.28 3.54
C GLU A 98 14.72 -8.23 4.66
N ASN A 99 14.64 -8.62 5.93
CA ASN A 99 14.79 -7.72 7.09
C ASN A 99 13.84 -6.51 7.03
N ILE A 100 12.57 -6.76 6.75
CA ILE A 100 11.53 -5.74 6.62
C ILE A 100 11.00 -5.33 7.99
N ASN A 101 10.82 -4.03 8.20
CA ASN A 101 10.15 -3.49 9.38
C ASN A 101 8.64 -3.38 9.15
N VAL A 102 8.23 -2.94 7.95
CA VAL A 102 6.83 -2.73 7.58
C VAL A 102 6.55 -3.37 6.23
N ALA A 103 5.56 -4.26 6.15
CA ALA A 103 5.08 -4.86 4.91
C ALA A 103 3.71 -4.28 4.55
N LEU A 104 3.64 -3.55 3.43
CA LEU A 104 2.42 -3.00 2.88
C LEU A 104 1.89 -3.93 1.80
N PHE A 105 0.62 -4.35 1.92
CA PHE A 105 -0.01 -5.28 0.98
C PHE A 105 -1.49 -4.95 0.76
N GLY A 106 -2.08 -5.43 -0.32
CA GLY A 106 -3.48 -5.26 -0.67
C GLY A 106 -4.18 -6.59 -0.97
N HIS A 107 -4.87 -6.66 -2.08
CA HIS A 107 -5.46 -7.86 -2.68
C HIS A 107 -6.66 -8.48 -1.93
N THR A 108 -6.68 -8.45 -0.60
CA THR A 108 -7.79 -9.00 0.18
C THR A 108 -9.01 -8.07 0.26
N HIS A 109 -8.82 -6.79 -0.08
CA HIS A 109 -9.81 -5.70 0.08
C HIS A 109 -10.23 -5.45 1.54
N ARG A 110 -9.49 -6.00 2.52
CA ARG A 110 -9.78 -5.88 3.95
C ARG A 110 -8.74 -5.01 4.61
N ALA A 111 -9.17 -3.88 5.16
CA ALA A 111 -8.29 -3.00 5.92
C ALA A 111 -7.80 -3.70 7.20
N GLU A 112 -6.49 -3.70 7.39
CA GLU A 112 -5.85 -4.46 8.47
C GLU A 112 -4.53 -3.80 8.89
N VAL A 113 -4.27 -3.74 10.19
CA VAL A 113 -2.97 -3.41 10.78
C VAL A 113 -2.66 -4.46 11.82
N THR A 114 -1.62 -5.26 11.59
CA THR A 114 -1.26 -6.41 12.43
C THR A 114 0.25 -6.46 12.61
N GLU A 115 0.72 -6.73 13.82
CA GLU A 115 2.15 -6.96 14.09
C GLU A 115 2.39 -8.43 14.39
N ILE A 116 3.39 -9.02 13.71
CA ILE A 116 3.81 -10.40 13.89
C ILE A 116 5.33 -10.40 14.03
N ASP A 117 5.83 -10.85 15.17
CA ASP A 117 7.27 -10.98 15.46
C ASP A 117 8.07 -9.70 15.13
N GLY A 118 7.53 -8.55 15.54
CA GLY A 118 8.15 -7.24 15.35
C GLY A 118 8.04 -6.64 13.96
N ILE A 119 7.36 -7.32 13.01
CA ILE A 119 7.08 -6.80 11.67
C ILE A 119 5.64 -6.29 11.62
N LEU A 120 5.46 -5.05 11.18
CA LEU A 120 4.16 -4.43 10.99
C LEU A 120 3.61 -4.76 9.60
N PHE A 121 2.44 -5.38 9.54
CA PHE A 121 1.71 -5.69 8.31
C PHE A 121 0.54 -4.73 8.16
N VAL A 122 0.44 -4.05 7.02
CA VAL A 122 -0.59 -3.03 6.77
C VAL A 122 -1.28 -3.30 5.44
N ASN A 123 -2.59 -3.48 5.48
CA ASN A 123 -3.44 -3.50 4.30
C ASN A 123 -4.39 -2.31 4.38
N PRO A 124 -4.38 -1.40 3.40
CA PRO A 124 -5.25 -0.22 3.40
C PRO A 124 -6.73 -0.57 3.13
N GLY A 125 -7.03 -1.79 2.73
CA GLY A 125 -8.33 -2.16 2.19
C GLY A 125 -8.50 -1.71 0.74
N SER A 126 -9.74 -1.57 0.28
CA SER A 126 -10.03 -1.08 -1.08
C SER A 126 -10.21 0.43 -1.09
N ALA A 127 -9.55 1.09 -2.04
CA ALA A 127 -9.68 2.53 -2.30
C ALA A 127 -11.03 2.92 -2.92
N SER A 128 -11.83 1.95 -3.33
CA SER A 128 -13.20 2.16 -3.79
C SER A 128 -14.19 1.43 -2.90
N SER A 129 -15.39 1.98 -2.78
CA SER A 129 -16.49 1.34 -2.06
C SER A 129 -16.98 0.12 -2.83
N SER A 130 -16.32 -1.02 -2.66
CA SER A 130 -16.74 -2.29 -3.24
C SER A 130 -17.52 -3.12 -2.23
N TYR A 131 -18.51 -3.86 -2.70
CA TYR A 131 -19.32 -4.79 -1.88
C TYR A 131 -20.09 -4.13 -0.71
N GLY A 132 -20.49 -2.86 -0.87
CA GLY A 132 -21.27 -2.15 0.16
C GLY A 132 -20.45 -1.66 1.36
N GLY A 133 -19.12 -1.81 1.33
CA GLY A 133 -18.20 -1.24 2.30
C GLY A 133 -17.79 0.19 1.95
N LYS A 134 -17.31 0.94 2.93
CA LYS A 134 -16.69 2.25 2.70
C LYS A 134 -15.30 2.08 2.09
N ALA A 135 -14.91 3.02 1.23
CA ALA A 135 -13.53 3.11 0.76
C ALA A 135 -12.58 3.39 1.93
N THR A 136 -11.41 2.77 1.89
CA THR A 136 -10.40 2.89 2.94
C THR A 136 -9.01 3.14 2.36
N ALA A 137 -8.16 3.71 3.16
CA ALA A 137 -6.72 3.82 2.96
C ALA A 137 -6.01 3.55 4.28
N ALA A 138 -4.70 3.51 4.28
CA ALA A 138 -3.91 3.51 5.50
C ALA A 138 -2.92 4.67 5.49
N ARG A 139 -2.55 5.15 6.67
CA ARG A 139 -1.46 6.11 6.83
C ARG A 139 -0.37 5.46 7.67
N LEU A 140 0.83 5.41 7.14
CA LEU A 140 2.04 5.06 7.88
C LEU A 140 2.75 6.36 8.27
N THR A 141 3.02 6.52 9.56
CA THR A 141 3.80 7.63 10.10
C THR A 141 5.14 7.11 10.58
N ILE A 142 6.23 7.74 10.13
CA ILE A 142 7.61 7.43 10.55
C ILE A 142 8.18 8.70 11.16
N GLU A 143 8.63 8.62 12.42
CA GLU A 143 9.20 9.74 13.15
C GLU A 143 10.24 9.26 14.15
N LYS A 144 11.47 9.78 14.05
CA LYS A 144 12.58 9.50 14.99
C LYS A 144 12.82 8.00 15.23
N GLY A 145 12.84 7.21 14.14
CA GLY A 145 13.06 5.77 14.19
C GLY A 145 11.87 4.94 14.70
N LYS A 146 10.75 5.57 14.98
CA LYS A 146 9.48 4.93 15.36
C LYS A 146 8.50 4.99 14.20
N TYR A 147 7.61 4.02 14.14
CA TYR A 147 6.57 3.98 13.10
C TYR A 147 5.29 3.36 13.64
N PHE A 148 4.17 3.84 13.12
CA PHE A 148 2.84 3.28 13.38
C PHE A 148 1.94 3.50 12.17
N ALA A 149 0.90 2.68 12.04
CA ALA A 149 -0.07 2.79 10.97
C ALA A 149 -1.50 2.90 11.52
N GLU A 150 -2.34 3.60 10.78
CA GLU A 150 -3.77 3.74 11.08
C GLU A 150 -4.60 3.60 9.80
N ILE A 151 -5.83 3.08 9.94
CA ILE A 151 -6.78 2.98 8.83
C ILE A 151 -7.60 4.25 8.74
N ILE A 152 -7.68 4.79 7.53
CA ILE A 152 -8.48 5.97 7.18
C ILE A 152 -9.72 5.49 6.42
N LYS A 153 -10.90 5.90 6.88
CA LYS A 153 -12.16 5.61 6.21
C LYS A 153 -12.65 6.87 5.50
N PHE A 154 -13.08 6.71 4.27
CA PHE A 154 -13.69 7.79 3.49
C PHE A 154 -15.22 7.65 3.52
N ASP A 155 -15.89 8.77 3.57
CA ASP A 155 -17.35 8.84 3.54
C ASP A 155 -17.90 8.83 2.09
#